data_57012a3e83a427b3f36c3e6449eff28c
#
_entry.id   57012a3e83a427b3f36c3e6449eff28c
#
_cell.length_a   1.000
_cell.length_b   1.000
_cell.length_c   1.000
_cell.angle_alpha   90.00
_cell.angle_beta   90.00
_cell.angle_gamma   90.00
#
_symmetry.space_group_name_H-M   'P 1'
#
loop_
_entity.id
_entity.type
_entity.pdbx_description
1 polymer ?
#
loop_
_entity_poly.entity_id
_entity_poly.type
_entity_poly.pdbx_seq_one_letter_code
_entity_poly.pdbx_strand_id
1 'polypeptide(L)'
;AALPLTAITAWELLFDRLGLTAGEAFAPHSLLIVGAAGGVGSVLTQLARQLTRATVIGTASRPETQAWVRELGAHHVIDHTRPLAEELQRIGVPQVTHIASLTQTDQHFAQCAEAIAPQGRIALIDDPAPIDVRLLKRKSVSLHWELMFTRSLFQTEDMAEQRRLL
;
A
#
# COMPACT_ATOMS: atom_id res chain seq x y z
N ALA A 1 0.94 10.58 20.39
CA ALA A 1 -0.51 10.28 20.34
C ALA A 1 -0.99 9.93 18.90
N ALA A 2 -0.27 10.31 17.83
CA ALA A 2 -0.67 9.97 16.45
C ALA A 2 -0.19 8.58 15.98
N LEU A 3 0.88 8.05 16.57
CA LEU A 3 1.49 6.79 16.16
C LEU A 3 0.54 5.57 16.22
N PRO A 4 -0.30 5.39 17.26
CA PRO A 4 -1.22 4.26 17.32
C PRO A 4 -2.14 4.16 16.10
N LEU A 5 -2.76 5.26 15.69
CA LEU A 5 -3.67 5.30 14.55
C LEU A 5 -2.96 4.87 13.25
N THR A 6 -1.83 5.49 12.95
CA THR A 6 -1.07 5.19 11.73
C THR A 6 -0.46 3.78 11.76
N ALA A 7 -0.04 3.29 12.94
CA ALA A 7 0.54 1.96 13.08
C ALA A 7 -0.51 0.86 12.89
N ILE A 8 -1.69 0.99 13.50
CA ILE A 8 -2.80 0.03 13.32
C ILE A 8 -3.23 0.00 11.86
N THR A 9 -3.47 1.15 11.24
CA THR A 9 -3.85 1.24 9.83
C THR A 9 -2.80 0.56 8.94
N ALA A 10 -1.52 0.86 9.14
CA ALA A 10 -0.44 0.30 8.33
C ALA A 10 -0.32 -1.22 8.50
N TRP A 11 -0.47 -1.72 9.72
CA TRP A 11 -0.43 -3.15 10.03
C TRP A 11 -1.59 -3.91 9.40
N GLU A 12 -2.84 -3.46 9.67
CA GLU A 12 -4.04 -4.10 9.14
C GLU A 12 -4.05 -4.05 7.60
N LEU A 13 -3.63 -2.92 7.02
CA LEU A 13 -3.49 -2.80 5.57
C LEU A 13 -2.53 -3.85 5.00
N LEU A 14 -1.34 -4.00 5.61
CA LEU A 14 -0.28 -4.87 5.11
C LEU A 14 -0.64 -6.35 5.26
N PHE A 15 -1.10 -6.75 6.43
CA PHE A 15 -1.27 -8.16 6.77
C PHE A 15 -2.71 -8.65 6.58
N ASP A 16 -3.71 -7.87 7.01
CA ASP A 16 -5.11 -8.33 6.96
C ASP A 16 -5.76 -8.07 5.59
N ARG A 17 -5.47 -6.92 4.97
CA ARG A 17 -6.09 -6.55 3.68
C ARG A 17 -5.27 -7.02 2.48
N LEU A 18 -4.01 -6.66 2.43
CA LEU A 18 -3.12 -7.08 1.34
C LEU A 18 -2.67 -8.55 1.51
N GLY A 19 -2.70 -9.09 2.72
CA GLY A 19 -2.38 -10.50 2.99
C GLY A 19 -0.93 -10.85 2.73
N LEU A 20 -0.01 -9.89 2.88
CA LEU A 20 1.41 -10.17 2.91
C LEU A 20 1.73 -10.89 4.21
N THR A 21 2.61 -11.87 4.18
CA THR A 21 3.01 -12.63 5.37
C THR A 21 4.40 -12.27 5.83
N ALA A 22 4.59 -12.24 7.14
CA ALA A 22 5.89 -12.00 7.73
C ALA A 22 6.81 -13.22 7.47
N GLY A 23 7.98 -12.96 6.90
CA GLY A 23 9.03 -14.01 6.76
C GLY A 23 8.84 -15.02 5.64
N GLU A 24 7.83 -14.92 4.77
CA GLU A 24 7.67 -15.83 3.64
C GLU A 24 8.85 -15.78 2.66
N ALA A 25 9.43 -16.96 2.41
CA ALA A 25 10.69 -17.09 1.68
C ALA A 25 10.53 -17.18 0.14
N PHE A 26 9.33 -17.35 -0.41
CA PHE A 26 9.18 -17.93 -1.74
C PHE A 26 8.33 -17.20 -2.79
N ALA A 27 7.73 -16.05 -2.51
CA ALA A 27 7.03 -15.32 -3.57
C ALA A 27 7.71 -13.95 -3.81
N PRO A 28 8.08 -13.61 -5.04
CA PRO A 28 8.59 -12.27 -5.36
C PRO A 28 7.43 -11.28 -5.32
N HIS A 29 7.00 -10.91 -4.12
CA HIS A 29 6.00 -9.87 -3.93
C HIS A 29 6.61 -8.49 -4.15
N SER A 30 5.84 -7.61 -4.75
CA SER A 30 6.17 -6.19 -4.86
C SER A 30 4.99 -5.36 -4.34
N LEU A 31 5.29 -4.37 -3.52
CA LEU A 31 4.32 -3.48 -2.90
C LEU A 31 4.57 -2.05 -3.38
N LEU A 32 3.61 -1.49 -4.11
CA LEU A 32 3.57 -0.07 -4.43
C LEU A 32 2.76 0.68 -3.37
N ILE A 33 3.35 1.72 -2.79
CA ILE A 33 2.71 2.58 -1.80
C ILE A 33 2.49 3.96 -2.41
N VAL A 34 1.26 4.28 -2.78
CA VAL A 34 0.87 5.62 -3.24
C VAL A 34 0.67 6.51 -2.03
N GLY A 35 1.43 7.61 -1.94
CA GLY A 35 1.44 8.46 -0.77
C GLY A 35 2.42 8.00 0.34
N ALA A 36 3.54 7.39 -0.03
CA ALA A 36 4.51 6.80 0.87
C ALA A 36 5.13 7.78 1.89
N ALA A 37 5.19 9.06 1.58
CA ALA A 37 5.75 10.09 2.46
C ALA A 37 4.77 10.58 3.55
N GLY A 38 3.49 10.20 3.49
CA GLY A 38 2.49 10.54 4.50
C GLY A 38 2.65 9.74 5.79
N GLY A 39 1.81 10.01 6.80
CA GLY A 39 1.89 9.36 8.11
C GLY A 39 1.76 7.83 8.04
N VAL A 40 0.69 7.31 7.43
CA VAL A 40 0.50 5.86 7.24
C VAL A 40 1.56 5.29 6.30
N GLY A 41 1.87 5.99 5.19
CA GLY A 41 2.87 5.55 4.22
C GLY A 41 4.27 5.39 4.83
N SER A 42 4.66 6.30 5.72
CA SER A 42 5.94 6.24 6.43
C SER A 42 6.05 5.00 7.34
N VAL A 43 4.99 4.66 8.06
CA VAL A 43 4.97 3.46 8.92
C VAL A 43 4.89 2.20 8.06
N LEU A 44 4.00 2.19 7.06
CA LEU A 44 3.82 1.05 6.16
C LEU A 44 5.11 0.67 5.42
N THR A 45 5.87 1.67 4.94
CA THR A 45 7.17 1.46 4.30
C THR A 45 8.14 0.72 5.22
N GLN A 46 8.24 1.15 6.46
CA GLN A 46 9.13 0.52 7.45
C GLN A 46 8.68 -0.89 7.80
N LEU A 47 7.38 -1.10 8.08
CA LEU A 47 6.84 -2.43 8.39
C LEU A 47 7.04 -3.40 7.22
N ALA A 48 6.69 -2.99 6.01
CA ALA A 48 6.88 -3.82 4.83
C ALA A 48 8.35 -4.20 4.62
N ARG A 49 9.26 -3.23 4.79
CA ARG A 49 10.71 -3.44 4.63
C ARG A 49 11.30 -4.37 5.67
N GLN A 50 10.85 -4.28 6.93
CA GLN A 50 11.42 -5.04 8.03
C GLN A 50 10.80 -6.42 8.21
N LEU A 51 9.50 -6.55 7.97
CA LEU A 51 8.74 -7.75 8.31
C LEU A 51 8.41 -8.64 7.10
N THR A 52 8.54 -8.11 5.87
CA THR A 52 8.25 -8.88 4.66
C THR A 52 9.47 -8.98 3.75
N ARG A 53 9.38 -9.82 2.73
CA ARG A 53 10.38 -9.90 1.65
C ARG A 53 9.94 -9.21 0.36
N ALA A 54 8.86 -8.43 0.43
CA ALA A 54 8.37 -7.70 -0.72
C ALA A 54 9.36 -6.62 -1.17
N THR A 55 9.47 -6.40 -2.47
CA THR A 55 10.11 -5.22 -3.02
C THR A 55 9.21 -4.01 -2.74
N VAL A 56 9.64 -3.12 -1.86
CA VAL A 56 8.88 -1.94 -1.44
C VAL A 56 9.19 -0.77 -2.36
N ILE A 57 8.16 -0.23 -3.01
CA ILE A 57 8.23 0.90 -3.94
C ILE A 57 7.32 2.00 -3.40
N GLY A 58 7.88 3.14 -3.07
CA GLY A 58 7.11 4.28 -2.60
C GLY A 58 6.95 5.36 -3.66
N THR A 59 5.84 6.09 -3.66
CA THR A 59 5.68 7.26 -4.52
C THR A 59 5.96 8.56 -3.76
N ALA A 60 6.74 9.44 -4.37
CA ALA A 60 7.00 10.79 -3.90
C ALA A 60 7.49 11.66 -5.06
N SER A 61 7.02 12.92 -5.15
CA SER A 61 7.37 13.83 -6.26
C SER A 61 8.43 14.87 -5.91
N ARG A 62 8.54 15.26 -4.63
CA ARG A 62 9.49 16.28 -4.19
C ARG A 62 10.80 15.65 -3.69
N PRO A 63 11.96 16.27 -3.92
CA PRO A 63 13.26 15.74 -3.49
C PRO A 63 13.32 15.35 -2.01
N GLU A 64 12.75 16.17 -1.12
CA GLU A 64 12.75 15.94 0.32
C GLU A 64 11.91 14.71 0.69
N THR A 65 10.74 14.57 0.08
CA THR A 65 9.86 13.41 0.32
C THR A 65 10.42 12.14 -0.30
N GLN A 66 11.11 12.24 -1.43
CA GLN A 66 11.82 11.10 -2.03
C GLN A 66 12.98 10.63 -1.13
N ALA A 67 13.77 11.57 -0.58
CA ALA A 67 14.84 11.25 0.36
C ALA A 67 14.28 10.57 1.62
N TRP A 68 13.19 11.12 2.18
CA TRP A 68 12.50 10.56 3.33
C TRP A 68 12.05 9.12 3.10
N VAL A 69 11.36 8.85 1.99
CA VAL A 69 10.86 7.50 1.67
C VAL A 69 12.01 6.51 1.48
N ARG A 70 13.16 6.93 0.91
CA ARG A 70 14.36 6.08 0.83
C ARG A 70 14.95 5.80 2.21
N GLU A 71 15.04 6.81 3.08
CA GLU A 71 15.53 6.68 4.46
C GLU A 71 14.67 5.67 5.26
N LEU A 72 13.37 5.66 5.03
CA LEU A 72 12.45 4.69 5.64
C LEU A 72 12.62 3.24 5.14
N GLY A 73 13.45 3.03 4.12
CA GLY A 73 13.84 1.71 3.65
C GLY A 73 13.16 1.25 2.36
N ALA A 74 12.45 2.12 1.63
CA ALA A 74 11.92 1.75 0.32
C ALA A 74 13.07 1.33 -0.63
N HIS A 75 12.90 0.24 -1.36
CA HIS A 75 13.86 -0.22 -2.34
C HIS A 75 13.91 0.72 -3.54
N HIS A 76 12.76 1.26 -3.93
CA HIS A 76 12.65 2.21 -5.02
C HIS A 76 11.70 3.34 -4.64
N VAL A 77 11.96 4.52 -5.20
CA VAL A 77 11.04 5.66 -5.13
C VAL A 77 10.77 6.14 -6.54
N ILE A 78 9.48 6.26 -6.88
CA ILE A 78 9.00 6.71 -8.18
C ILE A 78 8.17 7.98 -8.03
N ASP A 79 8.07 8.74 -9.12
CA ASP A 79 7.34 9.99 -9.15
C ASP A 79 5.90 9.78 -9.62
N HIS A 80 4.92 9.99 -8.72
CA HIS A 80 3.50 9.82 -9.03
C HIS A 80 2.93 10.94 -9.95
N THR A 81 3.68 11.97 -10.25
CA THR A 81 3.29 12.99 -11.24
C THR A 81 3.52 12.52 -12.68
N ARG A 82 4.23 11.41 -12.85
CA ARG A 82 4.47 10.73 -14.13
C ARG A 82 3.60 9.48 -14.24
N PRO A 83 3.41 8.94 -15.46
CA PRO A 83 2.71 7.67 -15.63
C PRO A 83 3.37 6.56 -14.80
N LEU A 84 2.62 5.93 -13.90
CA LEU A 84 3.13 4.90 -13.00
C LEU A 84 3.74 3.72 -13.75
N ALA A 85 3.15 3.33 -14.89
CA ALA A 85 3.65 2.22 -15.71
C ALA A 85 5.06 2.51 -16.26
N GLU A 86 5.33 3.73 -16.71
CA GLU A 86 6.64 4.15 -17.21
C GLU A 86 7.68 4.18 -16.08
N GLU A 87 7.30 4.73 -14.93
CA GLU A 87 8.17 4.80 -13.77
C GLU A 87 8.51 3.39 -13.22
N LEU A 88 7.55 2.48 -13.22
CA LEU A 88 7.77 1.09 -12.82
C LEU A 88 8.69 0.35 -13.82
N GLN A 89 8.51 0.57 -15.12
CA GLN A 89 9.43 0.02 -16.13
C GLN A 89 10.86 0.54 -15.94
N ARG A 90 11.02 1.83 -15.64
CA ARG A 90 12.33 2.47 -15.41
C ARG A 90 13.11 1.80 -14.27
N ILE A 91 12.43 1.31 -13.24
CA ILE A 91 13.06 0.61 -12.11
C ILE A 91 13.13 -0.91 -12.29
N GLY A 92 12.72 -1.44 -13.44
CA GLY A 92 12.77 -2.89 -13.75
C GLY A 92 11.67 -3.72 -13.08
N VAL A 93 10.60 -3.08 -12.59
CA VAL A 93 9.44 -3.74 -11.97
C VAL A 93 8.17 -3.34 -12.71
N PRO A 94 7.93 -3.87 -13.93
CA PRO A 94 6.86 -3.38 -14.81
C PRO A 94 5.45 -3.60 -14.27
N GLN A 95 5.27 -4.52 -13.34
CA GLN A 95 4.02 -4.78 -12.64
C GLN A 95 4.28 -5.06 -11.16
N VAL A 96 3.32 -4.69 -10.32
CA VAL A 96 3.39 -4.93 -8.87
C VAL A 96 2.27 -5.88 -8.43
N THR A 97 2.55 -6.71 -7.44
CA THR A 97 1.57 -7.69 -6.93
C THR A 97 0.60 -7.10 -5.92
N HIS A 98 1.01 -6.04 -5.23
CA HIS A 98 0.23 -5.37 -4.18
C HIS A 98 0.33 -3.86 -4.33
N ILE A 99 -0.78 -3.16 -4.10
CA ILE A 99 -0.85 -1.69 -4.07
C ILE A 99 -1.57 -1.24 -2.80
N ALA A 100 -0.94 -0.35 -2.06
CA ALA A 100 -1.56 0.44 -1.01
C ALA A 100 -1.79 1.87 -1.54
N SER A 101 -3.04 2.25 -1.77
CA SER A 101 -3.41 3.60 -2.17
C SER A 101 -3.88 4.39 -0.95
N LEU A 102 -3.06 5.34 -0.51
CA LEU A 102 -3.26 6.02 0.77
C LEU A 102 -3.81 7.43 0.61
N THR A 103 -3.83 7.95 -0.61
CA THR A 103 -4.31 9.30 -0.92
C THR A 103 -4.58 9.46 -2.40
N GLN A 104 -5.52 10.37 -2.74
CA GLN A 104 -5.87 10.72 -4.13
C GLN A 104 -6.16 9.49 -5.01
N THR A 105 -6.83 8.50 -4.42
CA THR A 105 -7.10 7.23 -5.09
C THR A 105 -7.89 7.42 -6.37
N ASP A 106 -8.87 8.33 -6.39
CA ASP A 106 -9.63 8.67 -7.60
C ASP A 106 -8.76 9.13 -8.77
N GLN A 107 -7.68 9.86 -8.50
CA GLN A 107 -6.76 10.35 -9.52
C GLN A 107 -5.80 9.25 -10.03
N HIS A 108 -5.42 8.32 -9.16
CA HIS A 108 -4.42 7.30 -9.46
C HIS A 108 -5.00 5.92 -9.80
N PHE A 109 -6.30 5.69 -9.58
CA PHE A 109 -6.90 4.36 -9.65
C PHE A 109 -6.73 3.68 -11.02
N ALA A 110 -6.94 4.41 -12.12
CA ALA A 110 -6.76 3.86 -13.46
C ALA A 110 -5.31 3.40 -13.70
N GLN A 111 -4.33 4.18 -13.26
CA GLN A 111 -2.91 3.83 -13.35
C GLN A 111 -2.55 2.66 -12.43
N CYS A 112 -3.16 2.59 -11.23
CA CYS A 112 -3.01 1.43 -10.34
C CYS A 112 -3.58 0.14 -10.98
N ALA A 113 -4.73 0.22 -11.63
CA ALA A 113 -5.34 -0.90 -12.35
C ALA A 113 -4.47 -1.37 -13.54
N GLU A 114 -3.74 -0.47 -14.18
CA GLU A 114 -2.74 -0.80 -15.20
C GLU A 114 -1.49 -1.44 -14.61
N ALA A 115 -0.96 -0.88 -13.54
CA ALA A 115 0.28 -1.30 -12.89
C ALA A 115 0.18 -2.64 -12.12
N ILE A 116 -1.02 -2.98 -11.62
CA ILE A 116 -1.22 -4.20 -10.83
C ILE A 116 -1.10 -5.46 -11.69
N ALA A 117 -0.41 -6.46 -11.19
CA ALA A 117 -0.31 -7.79 -11.83
C ALA A 117 -1.67 -8.53 -11.78
N PRO A 118 -1.90 -9.50 -12.68
CA PRO A 118 -3.04 -10.40 -12.56
C PRO A 118 -3.10 -11.08 -11.19
N GLN A 119 -4.31 -11.18 -10.62
CA GLN A 119 -4.58 -11.73 -9.28
C GLN A 119 -3.94 -10.93 -8.13
N GLY A 120 -3.49 -9.70 -8.41
CA GLY A 120 -2.95 -8.81 -7.40
C GLY A 120 -4.01 -8.27 -6.44
N ARG A 121 -3.57 -7.52 -5.44
CA ARG A 121 -4.42 -6.93 -4.41
C ARG A 121 -4.19 -5.43 -4.31
N ILE A 122 -5.28 -4.68 -4.23
CA ILE A 122 -5.25 -3.23 -3.99
C ILE A 122 -6.01 -2.96 -2.70
N ALA A 123 -5.45 -2.14 -1.82
CA ALA A 123 -6.12 -1.70 -0.61
C ALA A 123 -6.10 -0.18 -0.48
N LEU A 124 -7.22 0.40 -0.03
CA LEU A 124 -7.49 1.83 0.06
C LEU A 124 -7.74 2.22 1.51
N ILE A 125 -7.41 3.47 1.86
CA ILE A 125 -7.72 4.06 3.18
C ILE A 125 -8.42 5.42 3.08
N ASP A 126 -8.36 6.08 1.93
CA ASP A 126 -9.01 7.37 1.70
C ASP A 126 -10.46 7.20 1.21
N ASP A 127 -11.19 8.31 1.17
CA ASP A 127 -12.55 8.39 0.66
C ASP A 127 -12.53 9.03 -0.74
N PRO A 128 -12.19 8.27 -1.80
CA PRO A 128 -12.08 8.82 -3.14
C PRO A 128 -13.45 9.22 -3.71
N ALA A 129 -13.45 10.12 -4.68
CA ALA A 129 -14.56 10.25 -5.61
C ALA A 129 -14.83 8.90 -6.31
N PRO A 130 -15.98 8.71 -6.98
CA PRO A 130 -16.31 7.43 -7.62
C PRO A 130 -15.19 6.89 -8.51
N ILE A 131 -14.81 5.64 -8.30
CA ILE A 131 -13.79 4.90 -9.06
C ILE A 131 -14.43 3.77 -9.87
N ASP A 132 -13.90 3.49 -11.05
CA ASP A 132 -14.39 2.40 -11.91
C ASP A 132 -13.71 1.07 -11.57
N VAL A 133 -14.29 0.32 -10.66
CA VAL A 133 -13.78 -1.00 -10.24
C VAL A 133 -13.78 -2.04 -11.36
N ARG A 134 -14.52 -1.81 -12.47
CA ARG A 134 -14.56 -2.72 -13.63
C ARG A 134 -13.19 -2.85 -14.30
N LEU A 135 -12.32 -1.86 -14.14
CA LEU A 135 -10.94 -1.90 -14.62
C LEU A 135 -10.14 -3.09 -14.05
N LEU A 136 -10.53 -3.59 -12.89
CA LEU A 136 -9.86 -4.69 -12.21
C LEU A 136 -10.27 -6.08 -12.70
N LYS A 137 -11.43 -6.18 -13.38
CA LYS A 137 -12.05 -7.46 -13.75
C LYS A 137 -11.14 -8.35 -14.60
N ARG A 138 -10.50 -7.81 -15.64
CA ARG A 138 -9.66 -8.59 -16.57
C ARG A 138 -8.49 -9.30 -15.90
N LYS A 139 -7.98 -8.73 -14.81
CA LYS A 139 -6.84 -9.25 -14.06
C LYS A 139 -7.25 -10.00 -12.79
N SER A 140 -8.57 -10.16 -12.52
CA SER A 140 -9.08 -10.78 -11.29
C SER A 140 -8.47 -10.19 -10.02
N VAL A 141 -8.33 -8.86 -9.96
CA VAL A 141 -7.72 -8.14 -8.85
C VAL A 141 -8.71 -8.01 -7.70
N SER A 142 -8.25 -8.23 -6.48
CA SER A 142 -9.02 -7.99 -5.26
C SER A 142 -8.86 -6.55 -4.79
N LEU A 143 -10.00 -5.93 -4.42
CA LEU A 143 -10.02 -4.57 -3.86
C LEU A 143 -10.48 -4.63 -2.41
N HIS A 144 -9.75 -3.98 -1.53
CA HIS A 144 -9.98 -3.96 -0.09
C HIS A 144 -10.04 -2.53 0.44
N TRP A 145 -10.90 -2.31 1.44
CA TRP A 145 -10.90 -1.11 2.25
C TRP A 145 -10.24 -1.37 3.59
N GLU A 146 -9.50 -0.40 4.09
CA GLU A 146 -9.02 -0.40 5.46
C GLU A 146 -9.55 0.82 6.20
N LEU A 147 -10.28 0.57 7.28
CA LEU A 147 -10.67 1.54 8.28
C LEU A 147 -10.37 0.97 9.65
N MET A 148 -9.33 1.45 10.31
CA MET A 148 -8.88 0.95 11.60
C MET A 148 -9.97 0.97 12.70
N PHE A 149 -10.98 1.81 12.55
CA PHE A 149 -12.08 1.89 13.53
C PHE A 149 -13.14 0.80 13.35
N THR A 150 -13.11 0.02 12.27
CA THR A 150 -14.12 -1.01 11.99
C THR A 150 -14.27 -1.98 13.16
N ARG A 151 -13.16 -2.48 13.69
CA ARG A 151 -13.17 -3.44 14.81
C ARG A 151 -13.85 -2.87 16.05
N SER A 152 -13.55 -1.64 16.43
CA SER A 152 -14.14 -0.99 17.59
C SER A 152 -15.57 -0.51 17.36
N LEU A 153 -15.90 0.00 16.17
CA LEU A 153 -17.24 0.48 15.82
C LEU A 153 -18.27 -0.67 15.81
N PHE A 154 -17.88 -1.82 15.28
CA PHE A 154 -18.75 -2.99 15.13
C PHE A 154 -18.52 -4.05 16.21
N GLN A 155 -17.61 -3.81 17.17
CA GLN A 155 -17.29 -4.72 18.26
C GLN A 155 -17.02 -6.14 17.75
N THR A 156 -16.14 -6.26 16.73
CA THR A 156 -15.82 -7.55 16.12
C THR A 156 -15.10 -8.48 17.10
N GLU A 157 -15.20 -9.79 16.88
CA GLU A 157 -14.58 -10.81 17.75
C GLU A 157 -13.06 -10.62 17.92
N ASP A 158 -12.40 -10.07 16.89
CA ASP A 158 -10.95 -9.82 16.84
C ASP A 158 -10.56 -8.41 17.31
N MET A 159 -11.47 -7.64 17.93
CA MET A 159 -11.21 -6.27 18.40
C MET A 159 -9.98 -6.18 19.32
N ALA A 160 -9.71 -7.23 20.08
CA ALA A 160 -8.57 -7.28 21.00
C ALA A 160 -7.20 -7.34 20.29
N GLU A 161 -7.14 -7.72 19.02
CA GLU A 161 -5.89 -7.82 18.26
C GLU A 161 -5.20 -6.46 18.12
N GLN A 162 -5.94 -5.37 17.97
CA GLN A 162 -5.38 -4.01 17.91
C GLN A 162 -4.62 -3.64 19.18
N ARG A 163 -5.05 -4.15 20.35
CA ARG A 163 -4.34 -3.91 21.63
C ARG A 163 -2.98 -4.62 21.67
N ARG A 164 -2.82 -5.72 20.94
CA ARG A 164 -1.56 -6.47 20.90
C ARG A 164 -0.49 -5.81 20.03
N LEU A 165 -0.90 -4.90 19.14
CA LEU A 165 -0.01 -4.15 18.27
C LEU A 165 0.65 -2.96 18.96
N LEU A 166 0.06 -2.45 20.03
CA LEU A 166 0.48 -1.26 20.77
C LEU A 166 1.19 -1.63 22.07
#